data_2221ec80121d8226036cff004e0d9264
#
_entry.id   2221ec80121d8226036cff004e0d9264
#
_cell.length_a   1.000
_cell.length_b   1.000
_cell.length_c   1.000
_cell.angle_alpha   90.00
_cell.angle_beta   90.00
_cell.angle_gamma   90.00
#
_symmetry.space_group_name_H-M   'P 1'
#
loop_
_entity.id
_entity.type
_entity.pdbx_description
1 polymer ?
#
loop_
_entity_poly.entity_id
_entity_poly.type
_entity_poly.pdbx_seq_one_letter_code
_entity_poly.pdbx_strand_id
1 'polypeptide(L)'
;MILILSSLAGCAPQALLRQQFSLPAAVTVAELSPGLAVFYLDKFYRRVGEMPTLLEAQSQGRPGKPISQLNHQFSPGGLVFDSGAAKGVGMLLAGCLHLAKPGEYRFQALANDGIEFSLGGNLLFEDPLVHSDRLSPVGIADVGAGGWYPILIRYFQRKGSATLKLYWQPPGATEFSIIPPEIYAHQETGE
;
A
#
# COMPACT_ATOMS: atom_id res chain seq x y z
N MET A 1 -34.48 -39.75 34.93
CA MET A 1 -33.59 -39.88 33.75
C MET A 1 -33.65 -38.54 33.02
N ILE A 2 -32.68 -37.68 33.32
CA ILE A 2 -32.61 -36.28 32.78
C ILE A 2 -31.67 -36.31 31.60
N LEU A 3 -32.20 -36.05 30.39
CA LEU A 3 -31.39 -35.85 29.19
C LEU A 3 -30.82 -34.43 29.20
N ILE A 4 -29.50 -34.31 29.26
CA ILE A 4 -28.80 -33.07 29.06
C ILE A 4 -28.53 -32.97 27.55
N LEU A 5 -29.23 -32.06 26.85
CA LEU A 5 -28.85 -31.63 25.49
C LEU A 5 -27.66 -30.65 25.57
N SER A 6 -26.49 -31.11 25.20
CA SER A 6 -25.36 -30.24 24.97
C SER A 6 -25.49 -29.55 23.60
N SER A 7 -25.77 -28.26 23.59
CA SER A 7 -25.73 -27.43 22.39
C SER A 7 -24.26 -27.18 21.96
N LEU A 8 -23.85 -27.79 20.84
CA LEU A 8 -22.61 -27.42 20.14
C LEU A 8 -22.84 -26.09 19.47
N ALA A 9 -22.31 -25.02 20.08
CA ALA A 9 -22.19 -23.73 19.43
C ALA A 9 -21.13 -23.84 18.32
N GLY A 10 -21.58 -24.03 17.09
CA GLY A 10 -20.73 -23.98 15.91
C GLY A 10 -20.18 -22.58 15.75
N CYS A 11 -18.84 -22.45 15.77
CA CYS A 11 -18.13 -21.23 15.40
C CYS A 11 -18.40 -20.98 13.91
N ALA A 12 -19.34 -20.11 13.58
CA ALA A 12 -19.53 -19.63 12.22
C ALA A 12 -18.26 -18.84 11.83
N PRO A 13 -17.66 -19.08 10.64
CA PRO A 13 -16.55 -18.27 10.17
C PRO A 13 -17.06 -16.83 10.07
N GLN A 14 -16.39 -15.90 10.75
CA GLN A 14 -16.64 -14.48 10.59
C GLN A 14 -16.41 -14.15 9.11
N ALA A 15 -17.50 -13.81 8.41
CA ALA A 15 -17.41 -13.28 7.07
C ALA A 15 -16.57 -12.01 7.15
N LEU A 16 -15.36 -12.03 6.57
CA LEU A 16 -14.55 -10.85 6.35
C LEU A 16 -15.42 -9.85 5.61
N LEU A 17 -15.74 -8.73 6.26
CA LEU A 17 -16.44 -7.62 5.63
C LEU A 17 -15.52 -7.12 4.51
N ARG A 18 -15.78 -7.58 3.28
CA ARG A 18 -15.15 -7.06 2.07
C ARG A 18 -15.69 -5.65 1.88
N GLN A 19 -14.93 -4.66 2.25
CA GLN A 19 -15.19 -3.29 1.79
C GLN A 19 -14.84 -3.25 0.29
N GLN A 20 -15.88 -3.27 -0.54
CA GLN A 20 -15.76 -3.12 -1.96
C GLN A 20 -16.01 -1.65 -2.27
N PHE A 21 -15.00 -0.98 -2.82
CA PHE A 21 -15.09 0.42 -3.21
C PHE A 21 -15.24 0.51 -4.71
N SER A 22 -16.27 1.23 -5.17
CA SER A 22 -16.33 1.69 -6.55
C SER A 22 -15.46 2.92 -6.68
N LEU A 23 -14.42 2.85 -7.51
CA LEU A 23 -13.53 3.99 -7.72
C LEU A 23 -14.23 5.07 -8.57
N PRO A 24 -13.97 6.36 -8.27
CA PRO A 24 -14.38 7.44 -9.14
C PRO A 24 -13.75 7.27 -10.53
N ALA A 25 -14.22 8.04 -11.50
CA ALA A 25 -13.62 8.05 -12.84
C ALA A 25 -12.12 8.34 -12.76
N ALA A 26 -11.36 7.73 -13.68
CA ALA A 26 -9.93 7.96 -13.80
C ALA A 26 -9.63 9.46 -13.96
N VAL A 27 -8.56 9.92 -13.34
CA VAL A 27 -8.11 11.31 -13.47
C VAL A 27 -7.40 11.51 -14.80
N THR A 28 -7.72 12.59 -15.50
CA THR A 28 -6.92 13.04 -16.64
C THR A 28 -5.68 13.74 -16.07
N VAL A 29 -4.51 13.18 -16.33
CA VAL A 29 -3.24 13.76 -15.86
C VAL A 29 -2.47 14.23 -17.09
N ALA A 30 -2.16 15.52 -17.15
CA ALA A 30 -1.57 16.15 -18.34
C ALA A 30 -0.13 15.68 -18.59
N GLU A 31 0.68 15.49 -17.53
CA GLU A 31 2.06 15.01 -17.62
C GLU A 31 2.37 14.10 -16.44
N LEU A 32 2.77 12.89 -16.73
CA LEU A 32 3.15 11.88 -15.76
C LEU A 32 4.57 11.40 -16.02
N SER A 33 5.40 11.42 -14.99
CA SER A 33 6.71 10.80 -14.98
C SER A 33 6.66 9.40 -14.37
N PRO A 34 7.52 8.46 -14.81
CA PRO A 34 7.51 7.08 -14.30
C PRO A 34 7.82 6.98 -12.79
N GLY A 35 7.20 5.99 -12.14
CA GLY A 35 7.43 5.68 -10.73
C GLY A 35 6.55 6.49 -9.77
N LEU A 36 6.78 6.34 -8.47
CA LEU A 36 6.08 7.03 -7.40
C LEU A 36 6.98 8.09 -6.77
N ALA A 37 6.47 9.29 -6.58
CA ALA A 37 7.12 10.29 -5.73
C ALA A 37 7.22 9.76 -4.29
N VAL A 38 8.35 10.01 -3.62
CA VAL A 38 8.58 9.57 -2.24
C VAL A 38 9.05 10.71 -1.35
N PHE A 39 8.53 10.74 -0.13
CA PHE A 39 8.95 11.65 0.94
C PHE A 39 9.40 10.82 2.14
N TYR A 40 10.65 10.99 2.56
CA TYR A 40 11.24 10.30 3.71
C TYR A 40 11.09 11.11 4.98
N LEU A 41 10.83 10.39 6.07
CA LEU A 41 10.64 10.93 7.41
C LEU A 41 11.53 10.13 8.38
N ASP A 42 12.49 10.80 9.00
CA ASP A 42 13.44 10.18 9.93
C ASP A 42 12.83 10.08 11.33
N LYS A 43 12.00 9.06 11.54
CA LYS A 43 11.30 8.84 12.81
C LYS A 43 10.97 7.38 13.05
N PHE A 44 11.07 6.94 14.32
CA PHE A 44 10.67 5.61 14.78
C PHE A 44 9.17 5.56 15.06
N TYR A 45 8.37 5.29 14.03
CA TYR A 45 6.94 5.08 14.16
C TYR A 45 6.62 3.76 14.85
N ARG A 46 5.47 3.68 15.51
CA ARG A 46 4.90 2.46 16.09
C ARG A 46 3.65 2.00 15.37
N ARG A 47 3.00 2.93 14.68
CA ARG A 47 1.81 2.67 13.84
C ARG A 47 1.73 3.69 12.71
N VAL A 48 1.09 3.30 11.62
CA VAL A 48 0.90 4.17 10.45
C VAL A 48 0.12 5.45 10.79
N GLY A 49 -0.87 5.37 11.70
CA GLY A 49 -1.64 6.54 12.15
C GLY A 49 -0.84 7.63 12.87
N GLU A 50 0.44 7.38 13.24
CA GLU A 50 1.35 8.41 13.76
C GLU A 50 2.09 9.17 12.64
N MET A 51 1.98 8.71 11.39
CA MET A 51 2.64 9.33 10.25
C MET A 51 1.84 10.55 9.78
N PRO A 52 2.51 11.58 9.24
CA PRO A 52 1.84 12.76 8.74
C PRO A 52 0.96 12.45 7.52
N THR A 53 0.10 13.41 7.20
CA THR A 53 -0.61 13.46 5.92
C THR A 53 0.38 13.70 4.76
N LEU A 54 -0.08 13.53 3.51
CA LEU A 54 0.77 13.80 2.34
C LEU A 54 1.23 15.26 2.31
N LEU A 55 0.34 16.21 2.58
CA LEU A 55 0.67 17.65 2.59
C LEU A 55 1.74 17.99 3.64
N GLU A 56 1.61 17.43 4.85
CA GLU A 56 2.61 17.61 5.89
C GLU A 56 3.95 16.95 5.53
N ALA A 57 3.92 15.76 4.91
CA ALA A 57 5.13 15.07 4.46
C ALA A 57 5.84 15.82 3.31
N GLN A 58 5.12 16.47 2.43
CA GLN A 58 5.68 17.35 1.40
C GLN A 58 6.42 18.56 1.98
N SER A 59 5.95 19.06 3.12
CA SER A 59 6.58 20.22 3.79
C SER A 59 7.67 19.86 4.79
N GLN A 60 7.60 18.69 5.42
CA GLN A 60 8.48 18.28 6.53
C GLN A 60 9.44 17.16 6.16
N GLY A 61 9.07 16.36 5.16
CA GLY A 61 9.85 15.21 4.70
C GLY A 61 10.93 15.63 3.70
N ARG A 62 11.92 14.75 3.54
CA ARG A 62 12.93 14.90 2.51
C ARG A 62 12.45 14.18 1.24
N PRO A 63 12.35 14.87 0.09
CA PRO A 63 12.03 14.20 -1.17
C PRO A 63 13.17 13.24 -1.55
N GLY A 64 12.80 12.09 -2.11
CA GLY A 64 13.73 11.11 -2.66
C GLY A 64 13.59 10.94 -4.16
N LYS A 65 14.41 10.06 -4.74
CA LYS A 65 14.26 9.66 -6.14
C LYS A 65 12.97 8.89 -6.33
N PRO A 66 12.23 9.12 -7.42
CA PRO A 66 11.02 8.34 -7.70
C PRO A 66 11.29 6.82 -7.69
N ILE A 67 10.41 6.08 -7.05
CA ILE A 67 10.52 4.62 -6.92
C ILE A 67 9.75 3.97 -8.08
N SER A 68 10.47 3.32 -8.98
CA SER A 68 9.90 2.74 -10.19
C SER A 68 9.03 1.51 -9.96
N GLN A 69 9.30 0.75 -8.88
CA GLN A 69 8.56 -0.48 -8.57
C GLN A 69 8.65 -0.79 -7.08
N LEU A 70 7.58 -1.32 -6.50
CA LEU A 70 7.56 -1.81 -5.12
C LEU A 70 7.78 -3.33 -5.11
N ASN A 71 9.05 -3.74 -5.15
CA ASN A 71 9.51 -5.13 -5.05
C ASN A 71 10.86 -5.19 -4.35
N HIS A 72 10.91 -4.66 -3.12
CA HIS A 72 12.17 -4.48 -2.40
C HIS A 72 12.19 -5.23 -1.07
N GLN A 73 13.38 -5.74 -0.75
CA GLN A 73 13.70 -6.35 0.53
C GLN A 73 15.13 -5.97 0.90
N PHE A 74 15.30 -5.39 2.07
CA PHE A 74 16.58 -4.90 2.57
C PHE A 74 17.00 -5.72 3.79
N SER A 75 18.25 -6.17 3.79
CA SER A 75 18.84 -6.86 4.93
C SER A 75 18.97 -5.93 6.15
N PRO A 76 19.08 -6.46 7.37
CA PRO A 76 19.40 -5.66 8.55
C PRO A 76 20.65 -4.80 8.33
N GLY A 77 20.54 -3.50 8.56
CA GLY A 77 21.61 -2.53 8.31
C GLY A 77 21.72 -2.02 6.87
N GLY A 78 20.96 -2.56 5.93
CA GLY A 78 20.84 -2.02 4.58
C GLY A 78 20.04 -0.72 4.56
N LEU A 79 20.44 0.23 3.73
CA LEU A 79 19.70 1.48 3.53
C LEU A 79 18.36 1.21 2.88
N VAL A 80 17.28 1.80 3.43
CA VAL A 80 15.92 1.66 2.89
C VAL A 80 15.76 2.63 1.73
N PHE A 81 15.84 2.14 0.51
CA PHE A 81 15.90 2.94 -0.71
C PHE A 81 17.01 4.02 -0.63
N ASP A 82 16.73 5.24 -1.04
CA ASP A 82 17.65 6.38 -0.92
C ASP A 82 17.36 7.24 0.33
N SER A 83 16.73 6.67 1.35
CA SER A 83 16.45 7.37 2.62
C SER A 83 17.71 7.84 3.36
N GLY A 84 18.84 7.20 3.09
CA GLY A 84 20.10 7.44 3.86
C GLY A 84 20.10 6.76 5.22
N ALA A 85 19.06 6.00 5.59
CA ALA A 85 18.92 5.35 6.87
C ALA A 85 18.56 3.86 6.73
N ALA A 86 19.05 3.05 7.70
CA ALA A 86 18.76 1.61 7.78
C ALA A 86 17.70 1.28 8.84
N LYS A 87 17.19 2.27 9.55
CA LYS A 87 16.20 2.12 10.63
C LYS A 87 15.50 3.45 10.92
N GLY A 88 14.29 3.39 11.44
CA GLY A 88 13.52 4.58 11.77
C GLY A 88 13.11 5.37 10.53
N VAL A 89 12.74 4.68 9.45
CA VAL A 89 12.38 5.30 8.17
C VAL A 89 10.87 5.27 8.02
N GLY A 90 10.25 6.44 7.91
CA GLY A 90 8.90 6.61 7.40
C GLY A 90 8.94 7.00 5.93
N MET A 91 7.97 6.54 5.15
CA MET A 91 7.84 6.86 3.73
C MET A 91 6.39 7.15 3.39
N LEU A 92 6.16 8.28 2.71
CA LEU A 92 4.94 8.51 1.95
C LEU A 92 5.26 8.40 0.47
N LEU A 93 4.56 7.51 -0.22
CA LEU A 93 4.69 7.33 -1.65
C LEU A 93 3.38 7.77 -2.30
N ALA A 94 3.47 8.69 -3.23
CA ALA A 94 2.32 9.27 -3.92
C ALA A 94 2.48 9.19 -5.43
N GLY A 95 1.38 8.95 -6.12
CA GLY A 95 1.36 8.87 -7.58
C GLY A 95 0.06 8.27 -8.07
N CYS A 96 0.14 7.54 -9.19
CA CYS A 96 -1.00 6.89 -9.81
C CYS A 96 -0.64 5.46 -10.24
N LEU A 97 -1.66 4.60 -10.31
CA LEU A 97 -1.60 3.31 -11.01
C LEU A 97 -2.43 3.37 -12.29
N HIS A 98 -1.88 2.84 -13.38
CA HIS A 98 -2.62 2.63 -14.63
C HIS A 98 -3.42 1.34 -14.55
N LEU A 99 -4.72 1.42 -14.33
CA LEU A 99 -5.64 0.30 -14.34
C LEU A 99 -6.34 0.24 -15.70
N ALA A 100 -5.79 -0.60 -16.60
CA ALA A 100 -6.14 -0.56 -18.03
C ALA A 100 -7.56 -1.06 -18.35
N LYS A 101 -8.14 -1.91 -17.51
CA LYS A 101 -9.42 -2.58 -17.78
C LYS A 101 -10.43 -2.28 -16.67
N PRO A 102 -11.72 -2.17 -16.97
CA PRO A 102 -12.76 -2.21 -15.94
C PRO A 102 -12.83 -3.59 -15.29
N GLY A 103 -13.30 -3.63 -14.03
CA GLY A 103 -13.50 -4.85 -13.27
C GLY A 103 -12.87 -4.83 -11.89
N GLU A 104 -12.93 -5.97 -11.20
CA GLU A 104 -12.39 -6.15 -9.85
C GLU A 104 -10.87 -6.29 -9.89
N TYR A 105 -10.19 -5.41 -9.18
CA TYR A 105 -8.77 -5.50 -8.86
C TYR A 105 -8.59 -5.84 -7.38
N ARG A 106 -7.65 -6.71 -7.09
CA ARG A 106 -7.26 -7.04 -5.72
C ARG A 106 -5.83 -6.60 -5.49
N PHE A 107 -5.57 -6.05 -4.31
CA PHE A 107 -4.25 -5.55 -3.93
C PHE A 107 -3.84 -6.13 -2.58
N GLN A 108 -2.55 -6.43 -2.43
CA GLN A 108 -1.97 -6.93 -1.19
C GLN A 108 -0.51 -6.51 -1.11
N ALA A 109 -0.01 -6.20 0.09
CA ALA A 109 1.39 -5.90 0.29
C ALA A 109 2.07 -6.95 1.16
N LEU A 110 3.34 -7.22 0.89
CA LEU A 110 4.26 -7.82 1.85
C LEU A 110 5.09 -6.68 2.44
N ALA A 111 4.93 -6.45 3.74
CA ALA A 111 5.58 -5.33 4.42
C ALA A 111 6.29 -5.75 5.71
N ASN A 112 7.28 -4.96 6.08
CA ASN A 112 7.99 -4.95 7.35
C ASN A 112 8.56 -3.52 7.56
N ASP A 113 8.02 -2.68 8.43
CA ASP A 113 6.92 -2.88 9.38
C ASP A 113 5.55 -2.49 8.76
N GLY A 114 4.88 -1.47 9.35
CA GLY A 114 3.51 -1.12 9.05
C GLY A 114 3.29 -0.43 7.70
N ILE A 115 2.14 -0.69 7.10
CA ILE A 115 1.73 -0.15 5.81
C ILE A 115 0.25 0.23 5.80
N GLU A 116 -0.08 1.25 5.02
CA GLU A 116 -1.43 1.63 4.60
C GLU A 116 -1.41 1.90 3.10
N PHE A 117 -2.42 1.44 2.39
CA PHE A 117 -2.59 1.65 0.95
C PHE A 117 -3.97 2.21 0.65
N SER A 118 -3.98 3.37 -0.01
CA SER A 118 -5.19 4.02 -0.52
C SER A 118 -5.14 4.12 -2.04
N LEU A 119 -6.30 3.95 -2.69
CA LEU A 119 -6.49 4.03 -4.14
C LEU A 119 -7.75 4.84 -4.44
N GLY A 120 -7.65 5.83 -5.33
CA GLY A 120 -8.78 6.70 -5.67
C GLY A 120 -9.33 7.49 -4.48
N GLY A 121 -8.49 7.78 -3.48
CA GLY A 121 -8.87 8.43 -2.23
C GLY A 121 -9.53 7.52 -1.19
N ASN A 122 -9.70 6.22 -1.48
CA ASN A 122 -10.27 5.25 -0.55
C ASN A 122 -9.18 4.38 0.07
N LEU A 123 -9.24 4.17 1.39
CA LEU A 123 -8.39 3.21 2.08
C LEU A 123 -8.79 1.79 1.64
N LEU A 124 -7.89 1.04 0.99
CA LEU A 124 -8.14 -0.34 0.57
C LEU A 124 -7.71 -1.36 1.61
N PHE A 125 -6.57 -1.16 2.22
CA PHE A 125 -6.10 -1.99 3.33
C PHE A 125 -5.10 -1.23 4.21
N GLU A 126 -4.97 -1.70 5.43
CA GLU A 126 -3.91 -1.33 6.35
C GLU A 126 -3.41 -2.54 7.14
N ASP A 127 -2.11 -2.54 7.43
CA ASP A 127 -1.47 -3.35 8.45
C ASP A 127 -0.60 -2.41 9.30
N PRO A 128 -1.22 -1.74 10.30
CA PRO A 128 -0.70 -0.47 10.79
C PRO A 128 0.41 -0.58 11.84
N LEU A 129 0.70 -1.78 12.36
CA LEU A 129 1.57 -1.95 13.53
C LEU A 129 2.99 -2.42 13.15
N VAL A 130 3.88 -2.43 14.13
CA VAL A 130 5.22 -3.05 14.02
C VAL A 130 5.11 -4.56 13.91
N HIS A 131 5.72 -5.15 12.90
CA HIS A 131 5.75 -6.59 12.66
C HIS A 131 6.93 -7.00 11.75
N SER A 132 7.25 -8.31 11.73
CA SER A 132 8.13 -8.91 10.73
C SER A 132 7.42 -9.02 9.37
N ASP A 133 8.14 -9.48 8.35
CA ASP A 133 7.59 -9.72 7.01
C ASP A 133 6.27 -10.49 7.09
N ARG A 134 5.20 -9.87 6.65
CA ARG A 134 3.89 -10.52 6.50
C ARG A 134 3.03 -9.85 5.43
N LEU A 135 2.08 -10.62 4.91
CA LEU A 135 1.10 -10.11 3.96
C LEU A 135 0.01 -9.30 4.69
N SER A 136 -0.32 -8.15 4.13
CA SER A 136 -1.46 -7.35 4.56
C SER A 136 -2.81 -8.06 4.29
N PRO A 137 -3.92 -7.58 4.82
CA PRO A 137 -5.24 -7.90 4.27
C PRO A 137 -5.31 -7.61 2.76
N VAL A 138 -6.21 -8.29 2.06
CA VAL A 138 -6.48 -8.02 0.64
C VAL A 138 -7.47 -6.87 0.53
N GLY A 139 -7.07 -5.81 -0.16
CA GLY A 139 -7.96 -4.72 -0.57
C GLY A 139 -8.57 -5.00 -1.94
N ILE A 140 -9.86 -4.69 -2.12
CA ILE A 140 -10.60 -4.92 -3.37
C ILE A 140 -11.13 -3.58 -3.87
N ALA A 141 -10.93 -3.31 -5.17
CA ALA A 141 -11.44 -2.13 -5.84
C ALA A 141 -12.17 -2.50 -7.13
N ASP A 142 -13.39 -1.99 -7.30
CA ASP A 142 -14.11 -2.06 -8.57
C ASP A 142 -13.77 -0.85 -9.42
N VAL A 143 -13.19 -1.12 -10.56
CA VAL A 143 -12.79 -0.10 -11.55
C VAL A 143 -13.85 -0.03 -12.65
N GLY A 144 -14.53 1.11 -12.75
CA GLY A 144 -15.58 1.31 -13.75
C GLY A 144 -15.04 1.58 -15.16
N ALA A 145 -13.88 2.19 -15.27
CA ALA A 145 -13.23 2.53 -16.54
C ALA A 145 -11.71 2.43 -16.44
N GLY A 146 -11.05 2.08 -17.53
CA GLY A 146 -9.59 2.10 -17.59
C GLY A 146 -9.02 3.52 -17.46
N GLY A 147 -7.86 3.66 -16.84
CA GLY A 147 -7.18 4.95 -16.69
C GLY A 147 -6.20 5.01 -15.52
N TRP A 148 -5.75 6.22 -15.19
CA TRP A 148 -4.85 6.50 -14.09
C TRP A 148 -5.65 6.81 -12.82
N TYR A 149 -5.36 6.09 -11.74
CA TYR A 149 -6.01 6.23 -10.45
C TYR A 149 -4.99 6.64 -9.39
N PRO A 150 -5.23 7.72 -8.64
CA PRO A 150 -4.29 8.20 -7.64
C PRO A 150 -4.12 7.17 -6.53
N ILE A 151 -2.87 7.01 -6.06
CA ILE A 151 -2.54 6.19 -4.91
C ILE A 151 -1.75 6.97 -3.87
N LEU A 152 -1.92 6.56 -2.63
CA LEU A 152 -1.10 6.97 -1.50
C LEU A 152 -0.73 5.74 -0.68
N ILE A 153 0.57 5.59 -0.40
CA ILE A 153 1.08 4.58 0.49
C ILE A 153 1.78 5.27 1.65
N ARG A 154 1.42 4.91 2.88
CA ARG A 154 2.15 5.24 4.09
C ARG A 154 2.83 3.97 4.57
N TYR A 155 4.14 3.99 4.68
CA TYR A 155 4.95 2.85 5.10
C TYR A 155 5.99 3.31 6.11
N PHE A 156 6.26 2.51 7.11
CA PHE A 156 7.42 2.73 7.96
C PHE A 156 8.18 1.43 8.23
N GLN A 157 9.49 1.58 8.34
CA GLN A 157 10.42 0.56 8.85
C GLN A 157 11.03 1.07 10.15
N ARG A 158 10.98 0.26 11.19
CA ARG A 158 11.43 0.68 12.51
C ARG A 158 12.83 0.20 12.82
N LYS A 159 13.08 -1.10 12.73
CA LYS A 159 14.38 -1.74 13.04
C LYS A 159 14.51 -3.05 12.28
N GLY A 160 15.77 -3.52 12.10
CA GLY A 160 16.05 -4.81 11.48
C GLY A 160 16.04 -4.73 9.95
N SER A 161 15.46 -5.74 9.32
CA SER A 161 15.21 -5.77 7.87
C SER A 161 14.05 -4.84 7.49
N ALA A 162 13.95 -4.52 6.21
CA ALA A 162 12.81 -3.80 5.63
C ALA A 162 12.28 -4.56 4.43
N THR A 163 10.97 -4.66 4.29
CA THR A 163 10.33 -5.26 3.12
C THR A 163 9.17 -4.40 2.69
N LEU A 164 9.13 -4.08 1.39
CA LEU A 164 8.02 -3.38 0.77
C LEU A 164 7.80 -3.91 -0.64
N LYS A 165 6.78 -4.78 -0.78
CA LYS A 165 6.36 -5.33 -2.06
C LYS A 165 4.86 -5.13 -2.22
N LEU A 166 4.44 -4.66 -3.39
CA LEU A 166 3.02 -4.47 -3.69
C LEU A 166 2.60 -5.43 -4.81
N TYR A 167 1.62 -6.24 -4.48
CA TYR A 167 1.02 -7.21 -5.38
C TYR A 167 -0.35 -6.76 -5.83
N TRP A 168 -0.72 -7.18 -7.02
CA TRP A 168 -2.06 -7.04 -7.55
C TRP A 168 -2.56 -8.32 -8.23
N GLN A 169 -3.85 -8.42 -8.34
CA GLN A 169 -4.55 -9.40 -9.17
C GLN A 169 -5.55 -8.63 -10.02
N PRO A 170 -5.21 -8.29 -11.28
CA PRO A 170 -6.10 -7.56 -12.17
C PRO A 170 -7.25 -8.45 -12.67
N PRO A 171 -8.31 -7.88 -13.27
CA PRO A 171 -9.43 -8.63 -13.82
C PRO A 171 -9.00 -9.73 -14.78
N GLY A 172 -9.45 -10.96 -14.53
CA GLY A 172 -9.12 -12.16 -15.29
C GLY A 172 -7.84 -12.89 -14.86
N ALA A 173 -7.02 -12.31 -13.98
CA ALA A 173 -5.89 -13.02 -13.38
C ALA A 173 -6.37 -13.99 -12.30
N THR A 174 -5.68 -15.14 -12.18
CA THR A 174 -5.98 -16.17 -11.17
C THR A 174 -5.10 -16.04 -9.93
N GLU A 175 -3.96 -15.34 -10.03
CA GLU A 175 -2.96 -15.24 -8.99
C GLU A 175 -2.48 -13.79 -8.81
N PHE A 176 -1.95 -13.51 -7.62
CA PHE A 176 -1.26 -12.26 -7.35
C PHE A 176 0.10 -12.23 -8.04
N SER A 177 0.47 -11.09 -8.62
CA SER A 177 1.79 -10.80 -9.16
C SER A 177 2.29 -9.44 -8.65
N ILE A 178 3.61 -9.23 -8.68
CA ILE A 178 4.16 -7.89 -8.42
C ILE A 178 3.65 -6.93 -9.48
N ILE A 179 3.25 -5.74 -9.08
CA ILE A 179 2.84 -4.68 -10.01
C ILE A 179 4.06 -4.26 -10.84
N PRO A 180 4.00 -4.35 -12.19
CA PRO A 180 5.13 -4.01 -13.04
C PRO A 180 5.43 -2.50 -13.03
N PRO A 181 6.68 -2.08 -13.30
CA PRO A 181 7.11 -0.69 -13.14
C PRO A 181 6.38 0.30 -14.07
N GLU A 182 5.98 -0.12 -15.26
CA GLU A 182 5.26 0.71 -16.22
C GLU A 182 3.84 1.10 -15.80
N ILE A 183 3.33 0.48 -14.74
CA ILE A 183 2.01 0.77 -14.18
C ILE A 183 2.05 1.96 -13.20
N TYR A 184 3.24 2.33 -12.72
CA TYR A 184 3.41 3.43 -11.76
C TYR A 184 3.78 4.73 -12.46
N ALA A 185 3.13 5.81 -12.06
CA ALA A 185 3.50 7.16 -12.47
C ALA A 185 3.22 8.18 -11.37
N HIS A 186 3.82 9.37 -11.46
CA HIS A 186 3.57 10.50 -10.57
C HIS A 186 3.57 11.81 -11.35
N GLN A 187 2.93 12.83 -10.79
CA GLN A 187 3.10 14.21 -11.26
C GLN A 187 4.41 14.77 -10.71
N GLU A 188 5.19 15.39 -11.57
CA GLU A 188 6.31 16.19 -11.08
C GLU A 188 5.74 17.37 -10.29
N THR A 189 6.17 17.51 -9.05
CA THR A 189 5.91 18.74 -8.29
C THR A 189 6.75 19.81 -8.96
N GLY A 190 6.09 20.73 -9.69
CA GLY A 190 6.78 21.88 -10.28
C GLY A 190 7.63 22.61 -9.22
N GLU A 191 8.85 22.92 -9.59
CA GLU A 191 9.77 23.75 -8.81
C GLU A 191 9.17 25.13 -8.54
#